data_ac243bb3094b7ffdc58c6c0e9b771517
#
_entry.id   ac243bb3094b7ffdc58c6c0e9b771517
#
_cell.length_a   1.000
_cell.length_b   1.000
_cell.length_c   1.000
_cell.angle_alpha   90.00
_cell.angle_beta   90.00
_cell.angle_gamma   90.00
#
_symmetry.space_group_name_H-M   'P 1'
#
loop_
_entity.id
_entity.type
_entity.pdbx_description
1 polymer ?
#
loop_
_entity_poly.entity_id
_entity_poly.type
_entity_poly.pdbx_seq_one_letter_code
_entity_poly.pdbx_strand_id
1 'polypeptide(L)'
;MTTIDRARFATGLTYDEYKAQMTRNRDRLEANEARVQIDPDDLEAFRSLNGPIHVLALAEDWCGDVIANLPVLGKLAREAGTLDVRIFLRDQNKDLMQRYLNQGKYESIPVFAFFDDAFDEIGVFTERPTTVTERRAEQRRKLHAEHPEFGTYGAPADTLPEDVRARVYRK
;
A
#
# COMPACT_ATOMS: atom_id res chain seq x y z
N MET A 1 -17.83 9.48 -13.78
CA MET A 1 -16.74 10.49 -13.74
C MET A 1 -15.46 9.75 -13.49
N THR A 2 -14.52 9.78 -14.44
CA THR A 2 -13.19 9.18 -14.28
C THR A 2 -12.49 9.79 -13.06
N THR A 3 -11.87 8.95 -12.25
CA THR A 3 -11.16 9.37 -11.02
C THR A 3 -9.93 10.20 -11.35
N ILE A 4 -9.27 9.87 -12.45
CA ILE A 4 -8.08 10.53 -12.98
C ILE A 4 -8.10 10.44 -14.50
N ASP A 5 -7.70 11.51 -15.17
CA ASP A 5 -7.47 11.48 -16.61
C ASP A 5 -6.01 11.14 -16.95
N ARG A 6 -5.75 10.83 -18.21
CA ARG A 6 -4.42 10.46 -18.73
C ARG A 6 -3.38 11.56 -18.47
N ALA A 7 -3.76 12.83 -18.58
CA ALA A 7 -2.83 13.94 -18.36
C ALA A 7 -2.39 14.03 -16.89
N ARG A 8 -3.33 13.94 -15.97
CA ARG A 8 -3.03 13.90 -14.52
C ARG A 8 -2.24 12.65 -14.15
N PHE A 9 -2.61 11.48 -14.70
CA PHE A 9 -1.91 10.22 -14.44
C PHE A 9 -0.43 10.31 -14.84
N ALA A 10 -0.13 10.91 -16.00
CA ALA A 10 1.23 11.08 -16.48
C ALA A 10 2.12 11.97 -15.58
N THR A 11 1.53 12.77 -14.68
CA THR A 11 2.29 13.57 -13.71
C THR A 11 2.78 12.79 -12.48
N GLY A 12 2.32 11.55 -12.31
CA GLY A 12 2.79 10.69 -11.22
C GLY A 12 4.22 10.23 -11.45
N LEU A 13 4.92 9.97 -10.37
CA LEU A 13 6.29 9.45 -10.39
C LEU A 13 6.31 8.01 -10.92
N THR A 14 7.31 7.67 -11.68
CA THR A 14 7.66 6.27 -11.92
C THR A 14 8.15 5.61 -10.62
N TYR A 15 8.22 4.28 -10.60
CA TYR A 15 8.73 3.56 -9.45
C TYR A 15 10.18 3.95 -9.10
N ASP A 16 11.02 4.15 -10.12
CA ASP A 16 12.43 4.53 -9.92
C ASP A 16 12.57 5.97 -9.43
N GLU A 17 11.77 6.91 -9.96
CA GLU A 17 11.73 8.30 -9.47
C GLU A 17 11.25 8.38 -8.03
N TYR A 18 10.21 7.62 -7.67
CA TYR A 18 9.76 7.53 -6.28
C TYR A 18 10.87 7.01 -5.37
N LYS A 19 11.52 5.91 -5.77
CA LYS A 19 12.62 5.31 -5.00
C LYS A 19 13.82 6.26 -4.87
N ALA A 20 14.14 7.02 -5.92
CA ALA A 20 15.24 7.98 -5.91
C ALA A 20 15.03 9.14 -4.93
N GLN A 21 13.79 9.59 -4.74
CA GLN A 21 13.48 10.71 -3.82
C GLN A 21 13.17 10.28 -2.38
N MET A 22 13.09 8.97 -2.08
CA MET A 22 12.82 8.50 -0.72
C MET A 22 13.86 9.01 0.27
N THR A 23 13.38 9.54 1.39
CA THR A 23 14.19 10.00 2.52
C THR A 23 14.16 9.05 3.71
N ARG A 24 13.18 8.11 3.71
CA ARG A 24 12.96 7.13 4.77
C ARG A 24 12.76 5.74 4.19
N ASN A 25 13.17 4.72 4.93
CA ASN A 25 12.91 3.30 4.65
C ASN A 25 13.35 2.80 3.25
N ARG A 26 14.20 3.51 2.54
CA ARG A 26 14.68 3.09 1.22
C ARG A 26 15.35 1.71 1.27
N ASP A 27 16.27 1.53 2.23
CA ASP A 27 16.98 0.23 2.41
C ASP A 27 16.01 -0.92 2.68
N ARG A 28 14.92 -0.65 3.47
CA ARG A 28 13.89 -1.64 3.76
C ARG A 28 13.06 -1.98 2.52
N LEU A 29 12.73 -0.98 1.71
CA LEU A 29 12.01 -1.19 0.45
C LEU A 29 12.85 -2.03 -0.49
N GLU A 30 14.13 -1.72 -0.68
CA GLU A 30 15.07 -2.46 -1.52
C GLU A 30 15.29 -3.90 -1.02
N ALA A 31 15.42 -4.09 0.30
CA ALA A 31 15.51 -5.41 0.90
C ALA A 31 14.24 -6.25 0.70
N ASN A 32 13.06 -5.63 0.74
CA ASN A 32 11.80 -6.30 0.44
C ASN A 32 11.71 -6.63 -1.06
N GLU A 33 12.05 -5.69 -1.94
CA GLU A 33 12.08 -5.89 -3.41
C GLU A 33 12.92 -7.12 -3.80
N ALA A 34 14.10 -7.27 -3.16
CA ALA A 34 14.98 -8.41 -3.40
C ALA A 34 14.37 -9.76 -2.99
N ARG A 35 13.41 -9.76 -2.05
CA ARG A 35 12.75 -10.98 -1.54
C ARG A 35 11.45 -11.31 -2.25
N VAL A 36 10.86 -10.38 -2.97
CA VAL A 36 9.60 -10.61 -3.69
C VAL A 36 9.80 -11.73 -4.69
N GLN A 37 8.89 -12.69 -4.65
CA GLN A 37 8.73 -13.73 -5.67
C GLN A 37 7.32 -13.64 -6.21
N ILE A 38 7.17 -13.54 -7.52
CA ILE A 38 5.87 -13.58 -8.19
C ILE A 38 5.63 -15.02 -8.61
N ASP A 39 4.44 -15.53 -8.28
CA ASP A 39 4.04 -16.85 -8.75
C ASP A 39 4.02 -16.86 -10.29
N PRO A 40 4.57 -17.90 -10.95
CA PRO A 40 4.61 -17.98 -12.40
C PRO A 40 3.21 -17.92 -13.05
N ASP A 41 2.20 -18.50 -12.42
CA ASP A 41 0.82 -18.50 -12.95
C ASP A 41 0.21 -17.09 -12.83
N ASP A 42 0.46 -16.39 -11.72
CA ASP A 42 0.06 -14.99 -11.56
C ASP A 42 0.76 -14.11 -12.60
N LEU A 43 2.07 -14.28 -12.79
CA LEU A 43 2.83 -13.50 -13.77
C LEU A 43 2.29 -13.72 -15.19
N GLU A 44 1.99 -14.95 -15.57
CA GLU A 44 1.44 -15.26 -16.88
C GLU A 44 0.02 -14.67 -17.06
N ALA A 45 -0.80 -14.68 -15.99
CA ALA A 45 -2.10 -14.03 -16.01
C ALA A 45 -1.98 -12.53 -16.31
N PHE A 46 -1.01 -11.85 -15.71
CA PHE A 46 -0.76 -10.41 -15.99
C PHE A 46 -0.18 -10.17 -17.38
N ARG A 47 0.69 -11.05 -17.89
CA ARG A 47 1.24 -10.96 -19.25
C ARG A 47 0.19 -11.14 -20.34
N SER A 48 -0.82 -11.96 -20.07
CA SER A 48 -1.91 -12.25 -21.01
C SER A 48 -3.03 -11.21 -21.05
N LEU A 49 -2.93 -10.12 -20.26
CA LEU A 49 -3.91 -9.03 -20.28
C LEU A 49 -3.97 -8.35 -21.65
N ASN A 50 -5.18 -8.11 -22.12
CA ASN A 50 -5.42 -7.39 -23.37
C ASN A 50 -5.32 -5.87 -23.14
N GLY A 51 -4.16 -5.31 -23.41
CA GLY A 51 -3.87 -3.88 -23.29
C GLY A 51 -3.18 -3.49 -21.98
N PRO A 52 -2.71 -2.25 -21.92
CA PRO A 52 -2.06 -1.73 -20.73
C PRO A 52 -3.06 -1.50 -19.59
N ILE A 53 -2.65 -1.85 -18.39
CA ILE A 53 -3.36 -1.48 -17.16
C ILE A 53 -2.60 -0.31 -16.52
N HIS A 54 -3.28 0.79 -16.32
CA HIS A 54 -2.72 1.95 -15.62
C HIS A 54 -2.95 1.82 -14.13
N VAL A 55 -1.91 1.94 -13.32
CA VAL A 55 -1.99 1.78 -11.86
C VAL A 55 -1.59 3.08 -11.18
N LEU A 56 -2.57 3.76 -10.58
CA LEU A 56 -2.33 4.87 -9.67
C LEU A 56 -2.00 4.30 -8.29
N ALA A 57 -0.81 4.64 -7.76
CA ALA A 57 -0.41 4.26 -6.42
C ALA A 57 -0.33 5.49 -5.51
N LEU A 58 -1.14 5.54 -4.44
CA LEU A 58 -0.97 6.53 -3.36
C LEU A 58 -0.02 5.95 -2.32
N ALA A 59 1.09 6.61 -2.06
CA ALA A 59 2.15 6.10 -1.22
C ALA A 59 2.87 7.20 -0.44
N GLU A 60 3.57 6.79 0.63
CA GLU A 60 4.53 7.61 1.39
C GLU A 60 5.67 6.72 1.88
N ASP A 61 6.89 7.24 1.90
CA ASP A 61 8.10 6.50 2.28
C ASP A 61 8.20 6.15 3.76
N TRP A 62 7.42 6.81 4.61
CA TRP A 62 7.34 6.52 6.04
C TRP A 62 6.35 5.38 6.38
N CYS A 63 5.49 4.96 5.45
CA CYS A 63 4.44 3.98 5.69
C CYS A 63 4.94 2.54 5.57
N GLY A 64 4.88 1.78 6.66
CA GLY A 64 5.31 0.37 6.68
C GLY A 64 4.54 -0.55 5.71
N ASP A 65 3.26 -0.28 5.47
CA ASP A 65 2.46 -1.07 4.53
C ASP A 65 2.79 -0.72 3.06
N VAL A 66 3.19 0.53 2.76
CA VAL A 66 3.77 0.89 1.46
C VAL A 66 5.07 0.13 1.23
N ILE A 67 5.97 0.13 2.22
CA ILE A 67 7.27 -0.56 2.14
C ILE A 67 7.10 -2.09 1.96
N ALA A 68 6.00 -2.66 2.44
CA ALA A 68 5.72 -4.08 2.29
C ALA A 68 5.07 -4.44 0.94
N ASN A 69 4.18 -3.60 0.42
CA ASN A 69 3.33 -3.96 -0.73
C ASN A 69 3.79 -3.33 -2.06
N LEU A 70 4.35 -2.11 -2.03
CA LEU A 70 4.79 -1.41 -3.24
C LEU A 70 5.88 -2.18 -4.01
N PRO A 71 6.86 -2.88 -3.38
CA PRO A 71 7.82 -3.71 -4.09
C PRO A 71 7.21 -4.85 -4.89
N VAL A 72 6.10 -5.42 -4.42
CA VAL A 72 5.37 -6.48 -5.13
C VAL A 72 4.80 -5.91 -6.44
N LEU A 73 4.11 -4.76 -6.37
CA LEU A 73 3.58 -4.07 -7.54
C LEU A 73 4.70 -3.67 -8.51
N GLY A 74 5.79 -3.10 -8.00
CA GLY A 74 6.93 -2.67 -8.82
C GLY A 74 7.59 -3.83 -9.56
N LYS A 75 7.77 -4.97 -8.89
CA LYS A 75 8.32 -6.18 -9.52
C LYS A 75 7.37 -6.77 -10.56
N LEU A 76 6.08 -6.88 -10.21
CA LEU A 76 5.05 -7.37 -11.11
C LEU A 76 4.97 -6.52 -12.39
N ALA A 77 4.97 -5.19 -12.26
CA ALA A 77 4.95 -4.27 -13.40
C ALA A 77 6.16 -4.47 -14.32
N ARG A 78 7.34 -4.64 -13.74
CA ARG A 78 8.59 -4.87 -14.48
C ARG A 78 8.60 -6.20 -15.22
N GLU A 79 8.14 -7.28 -14.57
CA GLU A 79 8.21 -8.62 -15.13
C GLU A 79 7.06 -8.94 -16.10
N ALA A 80 5.87 -8.41 -15.85
CA ALA A 80 4.71 -8.58 -16.73
C ALA A 80 4.78 -7.67 -17.97
N GLY A 81 5.24 -6.40 -17.80
CA GLY A 81 5.32 -5.43 -18.89
C GLY A 81 3.97 -4.84 -19.34
N THR A 82 2.88 -5.23 -18.70
CA THR A 82 1.50 -4.78 -19.01
C THR A 82 0.98 -3.71 -18.06
N LEU A 83 1.72 -3.40 -16.98
CA LEU A 83 1.31 -2.42 -15.98
C LEU A 83 2.14 -1.13 -16.11
N ASP A 84 1.45 0.01 -16.32
CA ASP A 84 2.04 1.36 -16.20
C ASP A 84 1.71 1.90 -14.81
N VAL A 85 2.72 1.93 -13.94
CA VAL A 85 2.56 2.35 -12.53
C VAL A 85 3.00 3.80 -12.36
N ARG A 86 2.12 4.62 -11.78
CA ARG A 86 2.42 6.00 -11.40
C ARG A 86 2.13 6.23 -9.93
N ILE A 87 3.12 6.76 -9.22
CA ILE A 87 3.07 6.95 -7.78
C ILE A 87 2.83 8.42 -7.46
N PHE A 88 1.84 8.66 -6.62
CA PHE A 88 1.46 9.97 -6.11
C PHE A 88 1.70 10.00 -4.60
N LEU A 89 2.41 11.00 -4.12
CA LEU A 89 2.59 11.19 -2.68
C LEU A 89 1.24 11.61 -2.06
N ARG A 90 0.73 10.80 -1.12
CA ARG A 90 -0.58 11.00 -0.50
C ARG A 90 -0.75 12.41 0.07
N ASP A 91 0.28 12.90 0.75
CA ASP A 91 0.20 14.18 1.46
C ASP A 91 0.18 15.39 0.52
N GLN A 92 0.66 15.21 -0.73
CA GLN A 92 0.62 16.20 -1.80
C GLN A 92 -0.59 16.06 -2.73
N ASN A 93 -1.33 14.95 -2.65
CA ASN A 93 -2.45 14.62 -3.54
C ASN A 93 -3.72 14.28 -2.74
N LYS A 94 -4.13 15.20 -1.87
CA LYS A 94 -5.30 15.01 -1.00
C LYS A 94 -6.61 14.83 -1.77
N ASP A 95 -6.73 15.45 -2.92
CA ASP A 95 -7.87 15.31 -3.84
C ASP A 95 -8.03 13.85 -4.31
N LEU A 96 -6.92 13.17 -4.63
CA LEU A 96 -6.93 11.74 -4.96
C LEU A 96 -7.22 10.90 -3.71
N MET A 97 -6.56 11.19 -2.58
CA MET A 97 -6.76 10.41 -1.35
C MET A 97 -8.21 10.43 -0.87
N GLN A 98 -8.93 11.57 -1.00
CA GLN A 98 -10.33 11.68 -0.61
C GLN A 98 -11.27 10.75 -1.39
N ARG A 99 -10.86 10.26 -2.56
CA ARG A 99 -11.64 9.29 -3.35
C ARG A 99 -11.47 7.85 -2.88
N TYR A 100 -10.38 7.57 -2.16
CA TYR A 100 -9.98 6.22 -1.74
C TYR A 100 -9.91 6.05 -0.23
N LEU A 101 -10.75 6.79 0.51
CA LEU A 101 -10.80 6.65 1.96
C LEU A 101 -11.18 5.22 2.36
N ASN A 102 -10.33 4.58 3.14
CA ASN A 102 -10.64 3.29 3.73
C ASN A 102 -11.86 3.42 4.67
N GLN A 103 -12.91 2.63 4.42
CA GLN A 103 -14.19 2.71 5.12
C GLN A 103 -14.83 4.11 5.06
N GLY A 104 -14.53 4.90 4.04
CA GLY A 104 -15.03 6.27 3.88
C GLY A 104 -14.49 7.27 4.91
N LYS A 105 -13.45 6.92 5.67
CA LYS A 105 -12.97 7.70 6.82
C LYS A 105 -11.46 7.84 6.88
N TYR A 106 -10.71 6.79 6.62
CA TYR A 106 -9.28 6.73 6.91
C TYR A 106 -8.44 6.90 5.63
N GLU A 107 -7.45 7.78 5.69
CA GLU A 107 -6.45 7.97 4.63
C GLU A 107 -5.40 6.83 4.66
N SER A 108 -5.85 5.59 4.57
CA SER A 108 -4.97 4.41 4.57
C SER A 108 -4.19 4.30 3.27
N ILE A 109 -2.90 4.01 3.36
CA ILE A 109 -2.00 3.74 2.23
C ILE A 109 -1.20 2.45 2.45
N PRO A 110 -0.73 1.79 1.36
CA PRO A 110 -0.90 2.18 -0.03
C PRO A 110 -2.35 2.06 -0.53
N VAL A 111 -2.68 2.84 -1.54
CA VAL A 111 -3.82 2.56 -2.42
C VAL A 111 -3.24 2.25 -3.79
N PHE A 112 -3.70 1.15 -4.42
CA PHE A 112 -3.42 0.85 -5.82
C PHE A 112 -4.76 0.80 -6.55
N ALA A 113 -5.05 1.81 -7.35
CA ALA A 113 -6.23 1.87 -8.19
C ALA A 113 -5.85 1.50 -9.63
N PHE A 114 -6.54 0.51 -10.18
CA PHE A 114 -6.27 -0.06 -11.48
C PHE A 114 -7.28 0.46 -12.49
N PHE A 115 -6.81 0.87 -13.65
CA PHE A 115 -7.63 1.40 -14.73
C PHE A 115 -7.29 0.68 -16.03
N ASP A 116 -8.29 0.51 -16.87
CA ASP A 116 -8.09 0.06 -18.25
C ASP A 116 -7.53 1.18 -19.16
N ASP A 117 -7.34 0.90 -20.45
CA ASP A 117 -6.82 1.88 -21.39
C ASP A 117 -7.76 3.09 -21.62
N ALA A 118 -9.06 2.95 -21.33
CA ALA A 118 -10.02 4.05 -21.34
C ALA A 118 -10.00 4.91 -20.06
N PHE A 119 -9.19 4.53 -19.06
CA PHE A 119 -9.16 5.10 -17.71
C PHE A 119 -10.46 4.86 -16.93
N ASP A 120 -11.16 3.76 -17.22
CA ASP A 120 -12.23 3.26 -16.37
C ASP A 120 -11.63 2.42 -15.23
N GLU A 121 -12.05 2.68 -13.99
CA GLU A 121 -11.53 1.99 -12.82
C GLU A 121 -12.05 0.55 -12.77
N ILE A 122 -11.13 -0.42 -12.74
CA ILE A 122 -11.43 -1.85 -12.75
C ILE A 122 -11.19 -2.53 -11.41
N GLY A 123 -10.48 -1.88 -10.48
CA GLY A 123 -10.25 -2.42 -9.15
C GLY A 123 -9.41 -1.53 -8.26
N VAL A 124 -9.50 -1.74 -6.96
CA VAL A 124 -8.73 -0.99 -5.96
C VAL A 124 -8.23 -1.94 -4.88
N PHE A 125 -6.94 -1.82 -4.56
CA PHE A 125 -6.33 -2.43 -3.39
C PHE A 125 -6.03 -1.33 -2.36
N THR A 126 -6.38 -1.56 -1.10
CA THR A 126 -6.18 -0.58 -0.04
C THR A 126 -5.44 -1.18 1.15
N GLU A 127 -4.40 -0.53 1.56
CA GLU A 127 -3.61 -0.76 2.77
C GLU A 127 -2.86 -2.11 2.77
N ARG A 128 -3.54 -3.23 2.94
CA ARG A 128 -2.94 -4.57 3.00
C ARG A 128 -3.97 -5.67 2.74
N PRO A 129 -3.54 -6.89 2.40
CA PRO A 129 -4.45 -8.03 2.27
C PRO A 129 -5.24 -8.29 3.56
N THR A 130 -6.51 -8.67 3.41
CA THR A 130 -7.41 -8.97 4.53
C THR A 130 -6.83 -10.02 5.48
N THR A 131 -6.22 -11.07 4.94
CA THR A 131 -5.54 -12.13 5.69
C THR A 131 -4.42 -11.61 6.60
N VAL A 132 -3.69 -10.58 6.16
CA VAL A 132 -2.66 -9.91 6.97
C VAL A 132 -3.30 -9.11 8.10
N THR A 133 -4.40 -8.41 7.82
CA THR A 133 -5.16 -7.66 8.83
C THR A 133 -5.69 -8.59 9.92
N GLU A 134 -6.30 -9.71 9.53
CA GLU A 134 -6.84 -10.73 10.45
C GLU A 134 -5.74 -11.33 11.33
N ARG A 135 -4.62 -11.73 10.72
CA ARG A 135 -3.46 -12.28 11.45
C ARG A 135 -2.87 -11.28 12.44
N ARG A 136 -2.74 -10.00 12.05
CA ARG A 136 -2.29 -8.93 12.97
C ARG A 136 -3.27 -8.72 14.12
N ALA A 137 -4.56 -8.76 13.85
CA ALA A 137 -5.60 -8.64 14.89
C ALA A 137 -5.55 -9.81 15.87
N GLU A 138 -5.35 -11.04 15.38
CA GLU A 138 -5.18 -12.22 16.22
C GLU A 138 -3.92 -12.15 17.09
N GLN A 139 -2.79 -11.77 16.49
CA GLN A 139 -1.53 -11.60 17.22
C GLN A 139 -1.66 -10.55 18.35
N ARG A 140 -2.34 -9.43 18.07
CA ARG A 140 -2.59 -8.42 19.10
C ARG A 140 -3.51 -8.95 20.22
N ARG A 141 -4.57 -9.69 19.86
CA ARG A 141 -5.44 -10.31 20.87
C ARG A 141 -4.66 -11.25 21.78
N LYS A 142 -3.80 -12.10 21.23
CA LYS A 142 -2.91 -12.99 21.99
C LYS A 142 -1.97 -12.19 22.88
N LEU A 143 -1.33 -11.15 22.34
CA LEU A 143 -0.43 -10.29 23.11
C LEU A 143 -1.14 -9.66 24.32
N HIS A 144 -2.34 -9.12 24.14
CA HIS A 144 -3.11 -8.53 25.24
C HIS A 144 -3.59 -9.59 26.27
N ALA A 145 -3.86 -10.82 25.83
CA ALA A 145 -4.22 -11.92 26.73
C ALA A 145 -3.02 -12.40 27.58
N GLU A 146 -1.83 -12.43 26.98
CA GLU A 146 -0.58 -12.84 27.64
C GLU A 146 0.00 -11.72 28.53
N HIS A 147 -0.35 -10.46 28.24
CA HIS A 147 0.17 -9.25 28.87
C HIS A 147 -0.97 -8.35 29.35
N PRO A 148 -1.64 -8.67 30.48
CA PRO A 148 -2.73 -7.85 31.02
C PRO A 148 -2.33 -6.38 31.27
N GLU A 149 -1.04 -6.13 31.52
CA GLU A 149 -0.49 -4.78 31.67
C GLU A 149 -0.63 -3.91 30.41
N PHE A 150 -0.90 -4.51 29.25
CA PHE A 150 -1.15 -3.77 28.00
C PHE A 150 -2.60 -3.29 27.86
N GLY A 151 -3.44 -3.56 28.85
CA GLY A 151 -4.84 -3.16 28.85
C GLY A 151 -5.73 -4.02 27.95
N THR A 152 -6.98 -3.63 27.81
CA THR A 152 -7.97 -4.38 27.03
C THR A 152 -7.71 -4.21 25.52
N TYR A 153 -7.72 -5.31 24.78
CA TYR A 153 -7.65 -5.25 23.30
C TYR A 153 -8.78 -4.40 22.73
N GLY A 154 -8.44 -3.46 21.86
CA GLY A 154 -9.40 -2.52 21.26
C GLY A 154 -9.68 -1.27 22.08
N ALA A 155 -9.11 -1.14 23.28
CA ALA A 155 -9.15 0.13 24.01
C ALA A 155 -8.40 1.23 23.22
N PRO A 156 -8.87 2.49 23.28
CA PRO A 156 -8.18 3.60 22.64
C PRO A 156 -6.73 3.71 23.15
N ALA A 157 -5.77 3.91 22.23
CA ALA A 157 -4.35 3.92 22.56
C ALA A 157 -3.96 5.02 23.57
N ASP A 158 -4.71 6.12 23.60
CA ASP A 158 -4.54 7.23 24.52
C ASP A 158 -4.93 6.91 25.97
N THR A 159 -5.69 5.83 26.17
CA THR A 159 -6.03 5.34 27.53
C THR A 159 -4.91 4.53 28.18
N LEU A 160 -3.86 4.17 27.42
CA LEU A 160 -2.73 3.39 27.90
C LEU A 160 -1.60 4.30 28.37
N PRO A 161 -0.85 3.90 29.44
CA PRO A 161 0.39 4.55 29.81
C PRO A 161 1.36 4.66 28.62
N GLU A 162 2.17 5.71 28.59
CA GLU A 162 3.04 6.01 27.43
C GLU A 162 4.05 4.89 27.12
N ASP A 163 4.65 4.31 28.17
CA ASP A 163 5.59 3.19 28.06
C ASP A 163 4.91 1.93 27.51
N VAL A 164 3.69 1.64 27.96
CA VAL A 164 2.87 0.52 27.46
C VAL A 164 2.50 0.76 26.00
N ARG A 165 2.04 1.97 25.66
CA ARG A 165 1.70 2.36 24.30
C ARG A 165 2.90 2.21 23.35
N ALA A 166 4.09 2.64 23.78
CA ALA A 166 5.31 2.48 23.00
C ALA A 166 5.67 1.00 22.74
N ARG A 167 5.34 0.08 23.65
CA ARG A 167 5.59 -1.36 23.51
C ARG A 167 4.57 -2.05 22.60
N VAL A 168 3.28 -1.71 22.77
CA VAL A 168 2.16 -2.34 22.01
C VAL A 168 2.10 -1.85 20.57
N TYR A 169 2.39 -0.57 20.33
CA TYR A 169 2.26 0.09 19.02
C TYR A 169 3.60 0.44 18.38
N ARG A 170 4.70 -0.21 18.77
CA ARG A 170 5.98 -0.06 18.06
C ARG A 170 5.78 -0.37 16.58
N LYS A 171 5.98 0.65 15.77
CA LYS A 171 5.98 0.57 14.31
C LYS A 171 7.27 -0.06 13.79
#